data_162342f5fa0d9fa642f78dafb9f5703c
#
_entry.id   162342f5fa0d9fa642f78dafb9f5703c
#
_cell.length_a   1.000
_cell.length_b   1.000
_cell.length_c   1.000
_cell.angle_alpha   90.00
_cell.angle_beta   90.00
_cell.angle_gamma   90.00
#
_symmetry.space_group_name_H-M   'P 1'
#
loop_
_entity.id
_entity.type
_entity.pdbx_description
1 polymer ?
#
loop_
_entity_poly.entity_id
_entity_poly.type
_entity_poly.pdbx_seq_one_letter_code
_entity_poly.pdbx_strand_id
1 'polypeptide(L)'
;MKFGIVVFPGSNCDRDMQESLTTLNQEVVMLWHKDKDLSAFTKDDCIVLPGGFSYGDYLRCGAIARFSPMMQSVIQFANEGGKVLGVCNGFQILCEAGLLPGILLRNANQQFICKNIYLSGAETVGLKIPIAHGEGRYYADDNTLDELESNNQVIYRYVNEEGSLSEEANPNGAYRNIAGICNTTRNVFGMMPHPERACDVALGNTDGVAIFKELGLIL
;
A
#
# COMPACT_ATOMS: atom_id res chain seq x y z
N MET A 1 -0.89 18.20 -4.30
CA MET A 1 0.23 17.46 -3.67
C MET A 1 1.11 16.90 -4.77
N LYS A 2 2.43 16.85 -4.57
CA LYS A 2 3.37 16.20 -5.47
C LYS A 2 3.59 14.76 -5.01
N PHE A 3 3.64 13.82 -5.97
CA PHE A 3 3.89 12.41 -5.70
C PHE A 3 5.20 11.96 -6.33
N GLY A 4 6.06 11.34 -5.53
CA GLY A 4 7.28 10.68 -6.00
C GLY A 4 7.07 9.17 -6.07
N ILE A 5 7.00 8.57 -7.26
CA ILE A 5 6.82 7.13 -7.42
C ILE A 5 8.17 6.46 -7.59
N VAL A 6 8.53 5.58 -6.66
CA VAL A 6 9.81 4.85 -6.72
C VAL A 6 9.72 3.73 -7.75
N VAL A 7 10.64 3.73 -8.71
CA VAL A 7 10.75 2.71 -9.76
C VAL A 7 11.85 1.74 -9.39
N PHE A 8 11.47 0.52 -9.00
CA PHE A 8 12.38 -0.61 -8.82
C PHE A 8 12.42 -1.48 -10.07
N PRO A 9 13.50 -2.23 -10.32
CA PRO A 9 13.46 -3.28 -11.33
C PRO A 9 12.33 -4.27 -11.02
N GLY A 10 11.35 -4.39 -11.94
CA GLY A 10 10.19 -5.28 -11.78
C GLY A 10 8.97 -4.67 -11.06
N SER A 11 8.98 -3.39 -10.66
CA SER A 11 7.76 -2.71 -10.17
C SER A 11 6.88 -2.30 -11.35
N ASN A 12 6.09 -3.23 -11.84
CA ASN A 12 5.27 -3.05 -13.05
C ASN A 12 3.94 -2.30 -12.80
N CYS A 13 3.60 -1.97 -11.56
CA CYS A 13 2.44 -1.14 -11.23
C CYS A 13 2.80 0.35 -11.05
N ASP A 14 4.04 0.73 -11.31
CA ASP A 14 4.49 2.12 -11.25
C ASP A 14 3.78 3.00 -12.29
N ARG A 15 3.49 2.44 -13.47
CA ARG A 15 2.75 3.11 -14.53
C ARG A 15 1.28 3.26 -14.20
N ASP A 16 0.64 2.24 -13.65
CA ASP A 16 -0.77 2.31 -13.21
C ASP A 16 -0.92 3.43 -12.17
N MET A 17 0.02 3.50 -11.22
CA MET A 17 0.03 4.55 -10.20
C MET A 17 0.26 5.94 -10.80
N GLN A 18 1.20 6.07 -11.73
CA GLN A 18 1.47 7.33 -12.44
C GLN A 18 0.23 7.82 -13.18
N GLU A 19 -0.41 6.94 -13.96
CA GLU A 19 -1.59 7.26 -14.76
C GLU A 19 -2.77 7.68 -13.87
N SER A 20 -3.05 6.89 -12.82
CA SER A 20 -4.09 7.18 -11.85
C SER A 20 -3.91 8.56 -11.21
N LEU A 21 -2.75 8.85 -10.63
CA LEU A 21 -2.50 10.14 -9.98
C LEU A 21 -2.52 11.32 -10.97
N THR A 22 -2.06 11.12 -12.20
CA THR A 22 -2.12 12.15 -13.27
C THR A 22 -3.58 12.42 -13.66
N THR A 23 -4.40 11.40 -13.80
CA THR A 23 -5.85 11.51 -14.05
C THR A 23 -6.56 12.28 -12.93
N LEU A 24 -6.09 12.11 -11.69
CA LEU A 24 -6.55 12.85 -10.52
C LEU A 24 -5.92 14.25 -10.39
N ASN A 25 -5.28 14.77 -11.44
CA ASN A 25 -4.65 16.09 -11.53
C ASN A 25 -3.55 16.33 -10.47
N GLN A 26 -2.82 15.28 -10.09
CA GLN A 26 -1.68 15.40 -9.20
C GLN A 26 -0.37 15.55 -9.99
N GLU A 27 0.60 16.26 -9.42
CA GLU A 27 1.97 16.33 -9.96
C GLU A 27 2.69 15.01 -9.63
N VAL A 28 3.28 14.36 -10.64
CA VAL A 28 3.94 13.05 -10.48
C VAL A 28 5.38 13.11 -10.97
N VAL A 29 6.30 12.60 -10.16
CA VAL A 29 7.73 12.45 -10.47
C VAL A 29 8.13 11.00 -10.32
N MET A 30 8.75 10.40 -11.34
CA MET A 30 9.27 9.04 -11.27
C MET A 30 10.68 9.07 -10.65
N LEU A 31 10.91 8.30 -9.60
CA LEU A 31 12.14 8.25 -8.81
C LEU A 31 12.87 6.93 -9.05
N TRP A 32 14.06 6.97 -9.60
CA TRP A 32 14.81 5.74 -9.85
C TRP A 32 15.41 5.17 -8.56
N HIS A 33 15.29 3.88 -8.34
CA HIS A 33 15.71 3.21 -7.10
C HIS A 33 17.18 3.41 -6.71
N LYS A 34 18.05 3.80 -7.66
CA LYS A 34 19.48 4.10 -7.41
C LYS A 34 19.73 5.55 -7.00
N ASP A 35 18.78 6.44 -7.24
CA ASP A 35 18.87 7.82 -6.81
C ASP A 35 18.71 7.91 -5.28
N LYS A 36 19.11 9.06 -4.72
CA LYS A 36 19.00 9.34 -3.28
C LYS A 36 18.34 10.69 -3.00
N ASP A 37 18.17 11.51 -4.02
CA ASP A 37 17.74 12.90 -3.83
C ASP A 37 16.21 12.99 -3.74
N LEU A 38 15.73 13.40 -2.56
CA LEU A 38 14.34 13.76 -2.30
C LEU A 38 14.21 15.25 -1.93
N SER A 39 15.22 16.09 -2.17
CA SER A 39 15.23 17.51 -1.80
C SER A 39 14.11 18.33 -2.46
N ALA A 40 13.56 17.85 -3.57
CA ALA A 40 12.43 18.46 -4.25
C ALA A 40 11.07 18.18 -3.58
N PHE A 41 11.03 17.33 -2.53
CA PHE A 41 9.81 16.95 -1.82
C PHE A 41 9.78 17.56 -0.43
N THR A 42 8.59 17.94 0.00
CA THR A 42 8.29 18.47 1.33
C THR A 42 7.41 17.48 2.11
N LYS A 43 7.17 17.76 3.40
CA LYS A 43 6.28 16.92 4.23
C LYS A 43 4.82 16.86 3.73
N ASP A 44 4.43 17.86 2.93
CA ASP A 44 3.10 17.92 2.33
C ASP A 44 2.98 17.09 1.06
N ASP A 45 4.09 16.52 0.59
CA ASP A 45 4.16 15.64 -0.57
C ASP A 45 4.14 14.16 -0.14
N CYS A 46 3.98 13.26 -1.11
CA CYS A 46 3.89 11.83 -0.83
C CYS A 46 4.89 11.03 -1.68
N ILE A 47 5.66 10.15 -1.04
CA ILE A 47 6.45 9.15 -1.76
C ILE A 47 5.64 7.86 -1.84
N VAL A 48 5.54 7.28 -3.04
CA VAL A 48 4.80 6.06 -3.29
C VAL A 48 5.75 4.92 -3.65
N LEU A 49 5.60 3.81 -2.95
CA LEU A 49 6.19 2.52 -3.30
C LEU A 49 5.12 1.70 -4.01
N PRO A 50 5.19 1.55 -5.34
CA PRO A 50 4.14 0.90 -6.11
C PRO A 50 4.17 -0.61 -5.94
N GLY A 51 3.12 -1.27 -6.45
CA GLY A 51 3.06 -2.71 -6.58
C GLY A 51 3.98 -3.25 -7.67
N GLY A 52 4.03 -4.57 -7.76
CA GLY A 52 4.84 -5.29 -8.72
C GLY A 52 5.66 -6.40 -8.08
N PHE A 53 6.83 -6.68 -8.66
CA PHE A 53 7.76 -7.73 -8.23
C PHE A 53 9.17 -7.14 -8.14
N SER A 54 9.39 -6.25 -7.17
CA SER A 54 10.66 -5.54 -7.03
C SER A 54 11.85 -6.50 -6.94
N TYR A 55 12.82 -6.32 -7.84
CA TYR A 55 13.98 -7.22 -8.01
C TYR A 55 13.59 -8.70 -8.25
N GLY A 56 12.37 -8.95 -8.81
CA GLY A 56 11.89 -10.29 -9.10
C GLY A 56 11.49 -11.11 -7.88
N ASP A 57 11.30 -10.47 -6.73
CA ASP A 57 10.95 -11.09 -5.43
C ASP A 57 11.90 -12.24 -5.00
N TYR A 58 13.14 -12.21 -5.48
CA TYR A 58 14.17 -13.14 -5.02
C TYR A 58 14.35 -13.03 -3.50
N LEU A 59 14.49 -14.12 -2.81
CA LEU A 59 14.45 -14.33 -1.36
C LEU A 59 13.01 -14.28 -0.82
N ARG A 60 12.36 -13.14 -0.80
CA ARG A 60 10.94 -12.86 -0.52
C ARG A 60 10.58 -11.46 -1.00
N CYS A 61 9.29 -11.21 -1.14
CA CYS A 61 8.79 -9.94 -1.65
C CYS A 61 9.28 -8.74 -0.83
N GLY A 62 9.84 -7.74 -1.51
CA GLY A 62 10.33 -6.50 -0.89
C GLY A 62 11.71 -6.58 -0.21
N ALA A 63 12.23 -7.78 0.09
CA ALA A 63 13.43 -7.95 0.90
C ALA A 63 14.70 -7.32 0.30
N ILE A 64 14.85 -7.33 -1.01
CA ILE A 64 16.01 -6.71 -1.69
C ILE A 64 15.78 -5.21 -1.85
N ALA A 65 14.56 -4.80 -2.19
CA ALA A 65 14.21 -3.40 -2.46
C ALA A 65 14.51 -2.48 -1.26
N ARG A 66 14.32 -2.96 -0.02
CA ARG A 66 14.62 -2.18 1.19
C ARG A 66 16.05 -1.65 1.28
N PHE A 67 17.00 -2.31 0.60
CA PHE A 67 18.42 -1.92 0.59
C PHE A 67 18.78 -0.96 -0.55
N SER A 68 17.85 -0.61 -1.42
CA SER A 68 18.13 0.32 -2.50
C SER A 68 18.53 1.70 -1.97
N PRO A 69 19.37 2.45 -2.69
CA PRO A 69 19.76 3.80 -2.29
C PRO A 69 18.56 4.71 -2.03
N MET A 70 17.54 4.67 -2.87
CA MET A 70 16.31 5.45 -2.70
C MET A 70 15.59 5.12 -1.40
N MET A 71 15.53 3.85 -0.98
CA MET A 71 14.86 3.48 0.27
C MET A 71 15.53 4.06 1.52
N GLN A 72 16.83 4.33 1.50
CA GLN A 72 17.50 5.05 2.60
C GLN A 72 16.92 6.45 2.77
N SER A 73 16.71 7.16 1.66
CA SER A 73 16.11 8.49 1.64
C SER A 73 14.63 8.46 1.99
N VAL A 74 13.88 7.45 1.53
CA VAL A 74 12.46 7.25 1.88
C VAL A 74 12.30 7.01 3.38
N ILE A 75 13.16 6.18 3.99
CA ILE A 75 13.13 5.93 5.44
C ILE A 75 13.40 7.22 6.21
N GLN A 76 14.39 8.00 5.81
CA GLN A 76 14.67 9.30 6.42
C GLN A 76 13.48 10.26 6.26
N PHE A 77 12.95 10.40 5.05
CA PHE A 77 11.79 11.24 4.74
C PHE A 77 10.56 10.88 5.59
N ALA A 78 10.27 9.59 5.74
CA ALA A 78 9.19 9.09 6.59
C ALA A 78 9.41 9.45 8.08
N ASN A 79 10.63 9.24 8.59
CA ASN A 79 10.99 9.55 9.99
C ASN A 79 10.94 11.07 10.29
N GLU A 80 11.15 11.90 9.30
CA GLU A 80 11.00 13.36 9.38
C GLU A 80 9.53 13.82 9.24
N GLY A 81 8.58 12.88 9.06
CA GLY A 81 7.14 13.15 9.00
C GLY A 81 6.59 13.32 7.57
N GLY A 82 7.38 13.03 6.55
CA GLY A 82 6.92 12.99 5.16
C GLY A 82 5.96 11.81 4.92
N LYS A 83 5.00 11.99 4.02
CA LYS A 83 3.99 10.97 3.73
C LYS A 83 4.55 9.87 2.82
N VAL A 84 4.30 8.61 3.16
CA VAL A 84 4.69 7.45 2.35
C VAL A 84 3.51 6.50 2.19
N LEU A 85 3.23 6.09 0.96
CA LEU A 85 2.23 5.08 0.62
C LEU A 85 2.90 3.86 -0.02
N GLY A 86 2.69 2.66 0.54
CA GLY A 86 3.08 1.39 -0.08
C GLY A 86 1.86 0.59 -0.52
N VAL A 87 1.81 0.23 -1.80
CA VAL A 87 0.74 -0.57 -2.37
C VAL A 87 1.28 -1.95 -2.76
N CYS A 88 0.63 -3.03 -2.32
CA CYS A 88 0.98 -4.42 -2.62
C CYS A 88 2.46 -4.69 -2.33
N ASN A 89 3.32 -4.83 -3.34
CA ASN A 89 4.77 -4.99 -3.13
C ASN A 89 5.38 -3.80 -2.35
N GLY A 90 4.87 -2.59 -2.54
CA GLY A 90 5.27 -1.42 -1.74
C GLY A 90 4.97 -1.59 -0.25
N PHE A 91 3.84 -2.19 0.12
CA PHE A 91 3.53 -2.50 1.52
C PHE A 91 4.50 -3.55 2.09
N GLN A 92 4.81 -4.59 1.31
CA GLN A 92 5.83 -5.58 1.67
C GLN A 92 7.18 -4.91 1.94
N ILE A 93 7.61 -3.96 1.09
CA ILE A 93 8.84 -3.20 1.27
C ILE A 93 8.80 -2.37 2.56
N LEU A 94 7.67 -1.72 2.88
CA LEU A 94 7.53 -0.93 4.12
C LEU A 94 7.67 -1.79 5.37
N CYS A 95 7.11 -3.00 5.39
CA CYS A 95 7.30 -3.96 6.47
C CYS A 95 8.76 -4.44 6.57
N GLU A 96 9.38 -4.80 5.43
CA GLU A 96 10.79 -5.20 5.38
C GLU A 96 11.75 -4.09 5.81
N ALA A 97 11.41 -2.83 5.56
CA ALA A 97 12.17 -1.66 5.97
C ALA A 97 11.94 -1.26 7.44
N GLY A 98 11.00 -1.90 8.14
CA GLY A 98 10.65 -1.58 9.53
C GLY A 98 9.88 -0.26 9.69
N LEU A 99 9.32 0.29 8.61
CA LEU A 99 8.47 1.48 8.65
C LEU A 99 7.02 1.15 9.06
N LEU A 100 6.61 -0.10 8.87
CA LEU A 100 5.35 -0.65 9.34
C LEU A 100 5.60 -1.98 10.07
N PRO A 101 4.84 -2.30 11.13
CA PRO A 101 4.98 -3.55 11.86
C PRO A 101 4.39 -4.74 11.08
N GLY A 102 4.78 -5.96 11.48
CA GLY A 102 4.30 -7.19 10.87
C GLY A 102 5.00 -7.57 9.56
N ILE A 103 4.47 -8.57 8.89
CA ILE A 103 5.00 -9.12 7.63
C ILE A 103 3.86 -9.56 6.70
N LEU A 104 4.16 -9.67 5.41
CA LEU A 104 3.25 -10.26 4.42
C LEU A 104 3.72 -11.69 4.13
N LEU A 105 2.85 -12.66 4.35
CA LEU A 105 3.09 -14.08 4.11
C LEU A 105 2.38 -14.54 2.84
N ARG A 106 2.71 -15.75 2.39
CA ARG A 106 1.96 -16.42 1.32
C ARG A 106 0.48 -16.51 1.67
N ASN A 107 -0.38 -16.30 0.66
CA ASN A 107 -1.81 -16.49 0.80
C ASN A 107 -2.12 -17.88 1.39
N ALA A 108 -3.14 -17.97 2.23
CA ALA A 108 -3.48 -19.21 2.94
C ALA A 108 -3.70 -20.40 2.01
N ASN A 109 -4.24 -20.16 0.81
CA ASN A 109 -4.47 -21.18 -0.23
C ASN A 109 -3.24 -21.48 -1.09
N GLN A 110 -2.08 -20.85 -0.83
CA GLN A 110 -0.82 -20.98 -1.57
C GLN A 110 -0.91 -20.61 -3.08
N GLN A 111 -1.95 -19.87 -3.48
CA GLN A 111 -2.17 -19.48 -4.87
C GLN A 111 -2.03 -17.97 -5.05
N PHE A 112 -1.67 -17.55 -6.26
CA PHE A 112 -1.80 -16.16 -6.68
C PHE A 112 -3.30 -15.82 -6.85
N ILE A 113 -3.73 -14.73 -6.21
CA ILE A 113 -5.12 -14.28 -6.23
C ILE A 113 -5.21 -12.98 -7.01
N CYS A 114 -6.03 -12.97 -8.08
CA CYS A 114 -6.32 -11.78 -8.87
C CYS A 114 -7.84 -11.65 -8.99
N LYS A 115 -8.44 -10.75 -8.20
CA LYS A 115 -9.89 -10.49 -8.19
C LYS A 115 -10.22 -9.16 -7.55
N ASN A 116 -11.45 -8.69 -7.72
CA ASN A 116 -11.98 -7.62 -6.91
C ASN A 116 -12.39 -8.13 -5.53
N ILE A 117 -12.16 -7.33 -4.52
CA ILE A 117 -12.58 -7.52 -3.12
C ILE A 117 -13.26 -6.25 -2.62
N TYR A 118 -13.85 -6.32 -1.44
CA TYR A 118 -14.43 -5.15 -0.79
C TYR A 118 -13.65 -4.78 0.45
N LEU A 119 -13.53 -3.45 0.68
CA LEU A 119 -12.82 -2.86 1.81
C LEU A 119 -13.75 -1.97 2.61
N SER A 120 -13.51 -1.91 3.91
CA SER A 120 -14.01 -0.85 4.78
C SER A 120 -12.86 -0.18 5.51
N GLY A 121 -12.89 1.15 5.54
CA GLY A 121 -12.01 2.03 6.31
C GLY A 121 -12.78 2.73 7.43
N ALA A 122 -12.23 3.83 7.93
CA ALA A 122 -12.85 4.62 9.00
C ALA A 122 -14.08 5.39 8.51
N GLU A 123 -14.04 5.91 7.29
CA GLU A 123 -15.09 6.75 6.69
C GLU A 123 -15.76 6.09 5.48
N THR A 124 -15.24 4.95 5.02
CA THR A 124 -15.69 4.28 3.80
C THR A 124 -16.12 2.84 4.08
N VAL A 125 -17.15 2.38 3.37
CA VAL A 125 -17.72 1.04 3.52
C VAL A 125 -17.96 0.42 2.14
N GLY A 126 -17.54 -0.84 1.97
CA GLY A 126 -17.85 -1.62 0.77
C GLY A 126 -17.15 -1.13 -0.50
N LEU A 127 -15.96 -0.51 -0.41
CA LEU A 127 -15.19 -0.09 -1.57
C LEU A 127 -14.69 -1.31 -2.35
N LYS A 128 -15.00 -1.38 -3.63
CA LYS A 128 -14.60 -2.47 -4.53
C LYS A 128 -13.24 -2.20 -5.14
N ILE A 129 -12.21 -2.90 -4.66
CA ILE A 129 -10.81 -2.67 -5.07
C ILE A 129 -10.18 -3.97 -5.56
N PRO A 130 -9.38 -3.95 -6.65
CA PRO A 130 -8.69 -5.15 -7.11
C PRO A 130 -7.48 -5.51 -6.23
N ILE A 131 -7.24 -6.82 -6.10
CA ILE A 131 -6.00 -7.40 -5.57
C ILE A 131 -5.33 -8.27 -6.61
N ALA A 132 -3.99 -8.35 -6.58
CA ALA A 132 -3.20 -9.20 -7.46
C ALA A 132 -1.88 -9.59 -6.75
N HIS A 133 -1.89 -10.68 -5.96
CA HIS A 133 -0.73 -11.08 -5.16
C HIS A 133 -0.70 -12.57 -4.81
N GLY A 134 0.49 -13.13 -4.61
CA GLY A 134 0.73 -14.46 -4.04
C GLY A 134 1.09 -14.40 -2.55
N GLU A 135 1.61 -13.28 -2.07
CA GLU A 135 2.06 -13.02 -0.70
C GLU A 135 1.39 -11.75 -0.16
N GLY A 136 0.10 -11.85 0.15
CA GLY A 136 -0.69 -10.73 0.66
C GLY A 136 -1.28 -10.94 2.04
N ARG A 137 -0.97 -12.08 2.70
CA ARG A 137 -1.49 -12.43 4.01
C ARG A 137 -0.75 -11.67 5.10
N TYR A 138 -1.35 -10.59 5.59
CA TYR A 138 -0.78 -9.85 6.72
C TYR A 138 -0.75 -10.71 7.99
N TYR A 139 0.40 -10.67 8.67
CA TYR A 139 0.66 -11.36 9.91
C TYR A 139 1.46 -10.49 10.87
N ALA A 140 1.06 -10.47 12.13
CA ALA A 140 1.84 -10.01 13.26
C ALA A 140 1.50 -10.87 14.49
N ASP A 141 2.31 -10.82 15.56
CA ASP A 141 1.95 -11.44 16.82
C ASP A 141 0.77 -10.72 17.50
N ASP A 142 0.13 -11.40 18.46
CA ASP A 142 -1.09 -10.90 19.07
C ASP A 142 -0.91 -9.54 19.77
N ASN A 143 0.25 -9.31 20.41
CA ASN A 143 0.54 -8.03 21.05
C ASN A 143 0.60 -6.88 20.02
N THR A 144 1.30 -7.10 18.91
CA THR A 144 1.36 -6.13 17.79
C THR A 144 -0.02 -5.90 17.21
N LEU A 145 -0.84 -6.96 17.03
CA LEU A 145 -2.21 -6.82 16.53
C LEU A 145 -3.09 -6.01 17.50
N ASP A 146 -2.97 -6.22 18.80
CA ASP A 146 -3.70 -5.48 19.83
C ASP A 146 -3.26 -4.01 19.89
N GLU A 147 -1.97 -3.72 19.71
CA GLU A 147 -1.45 -2.36 19.60
C GLU A 147 -1.99 -1.65 18.36
N LEU A 148 -2.02 -2.31 17.19
CA LEU A 148 -2.58 -1.74 15.96
C LEU A 148 -4.06 -1.38 16.11
N GLU A 149 -4.84 -2.24 16.78
CA GLU A 149 -6.26 -1.98 17.06
C GLU A 149 -6.45 -0.81 18.03
N SER A 150 -5.76 -0.85 19.17
CA SER A 150 -5.92 0.16 20.21
C SER A 150 -5.49 1.56 19.76
N ASN A 151 -4.53 1.65 18.85
CA ASN A 151 -4.04 2.90 18.28
C ASN A 151 -4.77 3.30 16.99
N ASN A 152 -5.82 2.57 16.57
CA ASN A 152 -6.53 2.79 15.30
C ASN A 152 -5.60 2.81 14.08
N GLN A 153 -4.56 1.97 14.09
CA GLN A 153 -3.59 1.87 12.99
C GLN A 153 -4.04 0.93 11.86
N VAL A 154 -5.09 0.15 12.07
CA VAL A 154 -5.71 -0.63 10.99
C VAL A 154 -6.60 0.32 10.18
N ILE A 155 -6.15 0.64 8.96
CA ILE A 155 -6.84 1.61 8.10
C ILE A 155 -7.88 0.97 7.17
N TYR A 156 -7.65 -0.28 6.73
CA TYR A 156 -8.60 -1.02 5.90
C TYR A 156 -8.70 -2.48 6.31
N ARG A 157 -9.91 -3.02 6.22
CA ARG A 157 -10.20 -4.45 6.39
C ARG A 157 -10.90 -5.01 5.16
N TYR A 158 -10.64 -6.29 4.88
CA TYR A 158 -11.44 -7.07 3.95
C TYR A 158 -12.82 -7.31 4.53
N VAL A 159 -13.85 -6.97 3.76
CA VAL A 159 -15.27 -7.11 4.12
C VAL A 159 -16.05 -7.71 2.95
N ASN A 160 -17.31 -8.10 3.18
CA ASN A 160 -18.22 -8.40 2.09
C ASN A 160 -18.79 -7.10 1.45
N GLU A 161 -19.60 -7.24 0.43
CA GLU A 161 -20.19 -6.10 -0.30
C GLU A 161 -21.01 -5.16 0.61
N GLU A 162 -21.65 -5.73 1.63
CA GLU A 162 -22.44 -4.98 2.62
C GLU A 162 -21.58 -4.34 3.72
N GLY A 163 -20.27 -4.48 3.67
CA GLY A 163 -19.32 -3.93 4.64
C GLY A 163 -19.16 -4.74 5.93
N SER A 164 -19.65 -5.98 5.94
CA SER A 164 -19.56 -6.84 7.12
C SER A 164 -18.29 -7.70 7.10
N LEU A 165 -17.69 -7.88 8.28
CA LEU A 165 -16.57 -8.80 8.47
C LEU A 165 -17.08 -10.24 8.42
N SER A 166 -16.48 -11.07 7.57
CA SER A 166 -16.69 -12.51 7.54
C SER A 166 -15.41 -13.24 7.13
N GLU A 167 -15.36 -14.54 7.37
CA GLU A 167 -14.24 -15.37 6.95
C GLU A 167 -14.17 -15.46 5.40
N GLU A 168 -15.34 -15.54 4.75
CA GLU A 168 -15.46 -15.62 3.29
C GLU A 168 -15.02 -14.32 2.60
N ALA A 169 -15.15 -13.18 3.29
CA ALA A 169 -14.69 -11.88 2.80
C ALA A 169 -13.17 -11.74 2.81
N ASN A 170 -12.46 -12.58 3.60
CA ASN A 170 -11.01 -12.57 3.69
C ASN A 170 -10.39 -13.39 2.54
N PRO A 171 -9.81 -12.75 1.51
CA PRO A 171 -9.40 -13.46 0.31
C PRO A 171 -8.13 -14.29 0.49
N ASN A 172 -7.28 -13.95 1.46
CA ASN A 172 -5.91 -14.44 1.55
C ASN A 172 -5.52 -14.99 2.93
N GLY A 173 -6.44 -14.97 3.90
CA GLY A 173 -6.20 -15.41 5.27
C GLY A 173 -5.43 -14.39 6.13
N ALA A 174 -5.47 -13.09 5.78
CA ALA A 174 -4.87 -12.03 6.58
C ALA A 174 -5.46 -12.01 8.01
N TYR A 175 -4.60 -11.86 9.00
CA TYR A 175 -5.03 -11.84 10.40
C TYR A 175 -5.97 -10.66 10.63
N ARG A 176 -7.09 -10.91 11.35
CA ARG A 176 -8.14 -9.93 11.65
C ARG A 176 -8.69 -9.22 10.41
N ASN A 177 -8.67 -9.87 9.24
CA ASN A 177 -9.06 -9.30 7.95
C ASN A 177 -8.28 -8.03 7.57
N ILE A 178 -7.10 -7.80 8.10
CA ILE A 178 -6.31 -6.60 7.85
C ILE A 178 -5.89 -6.54 6.38
N ALA A 179 -6.32 -5.51 5.67
CA ALA A 179 -5.95 -5.22 4.29
C ALA A 179 -4.94 -4.09 4.17
N GLY A 180 -4.88 -3.21 5.18
CA GLY A 180 -3.94 -2.09 5.25
C GLY A 180 -3.80 -1.52 6.65
N ILE A 181 -2.61 -0.98 6.92
CA ILE A 181 -2.24 -0.37 8.21
C ILE A 181 -1.49 0.95 7.99
N CYS A 182 -1.40 1.75 9.06
CA CYS A 182 -0.49 2.90 9.12
C CYS A 182 0.43 2.80 10.34
N ASN A 183 1.49 3.63 10.34
CA ASN A 183 2.33 3.81 11.52
C ASN A 183 1.64 4.71 12.58
N THR A 184 2.23 4.82 13.77
CA THR A 184 1.68 5.59 14.90
C THR A 184 1.54 7.09 14.60
N THR A 185 2.41 7.66 13.78
CA THR A 185 2.38 9.07 13.37
C THR A 185 1.46 9.34 12.18
N ARG A 186 0.84 8.28 11.62
CA ARG A 186 -0.13 8.33 10.51
C ARG A 186 0.38 9.05 9.26
N ASN A 187 1.66 8.90 8.96
CA ASN A 187 2.30 9.41 7.75
C ASN A 187 2.84 8.31 6.84
N VAL A 188 2.90 7.05 7.31
CA VAL A 188 3.26 5.90 6.50
C VAL A 188 2.06 4.97 6.42
N PHE A 189 1.63 4.65 5.20
CA PHE A 189 0.46 3.83 4.90
C PHE A 189 0.87 2.64 4.04
N GLY A 190 0.40 1.46 4.37
CA GLY A 190 0.61 0.25 3.58
C GLY A 190 -0.68 -0.52 3.38
N MET A 191 -0.95 -0.98 2.14
CA MET A 191 -2.11 -1.79 1.83
C MET A 191 -1.85 -2.78 0.69
N MET A 192 -2.51 -3.94 0.74
CA MET A 192 -2.38 -4.96 -0.32
C MET A 192 -3.25 -4.68 -1.56
N PRO A 193 -4.47 -4.16 -1.43
CA PRO A 193 -5.31 -3.79 -2.57
C PRO A 193 -4.73 -2.61 -3.36
N HIS A 194 -5.10 -2.55 -4.66
CA HIS A 194 -4.61 -1.60 -5.65
C HIS A 194 -5.61 -0.47 -5.91
N PRO A 195 -5.63 0.62 -5.14
CA PRO A 195 -6.54 1.75 -5.38
C PRO A 195 -6.30 2.41 -6.73
N GLU A 196 -5.05 2.43 -7.21
CA GLU A 196 -4.68 3.02 -8.50
C GLU A 196 -5.38 2.36 -9.69
N ARG A 197 -5.84 1.13 -9.54
CA ARG A 197 -6.60 0.39 -10.57
C ARG A 197 -8.11 0.57 -10.47
N ALA A 198 -8.56 1.46 -9.61
CA ALA A 198 -9.96 1.77 -9.36
C ALA A 198 -10.16 3.30 -9.27
N CYS A 199 -9.55 4.08 -10.15
CA CYS A 199 -9.56 5.55 -10.13
C CYS A 199 -10.06 6.20 -11.42
N ASP A 200 -10.51 5.41 -12.39
CA ASP A 200 -10.95 5.94 -13.69
C ASP A 200 -12.28 5.29 -14.10
N VAL A 201 -13.22 6.14 -14.54
CA VAL A 201 -14.50 5.72 -15.11
C VAL A 201 -14.30 4.78 -16.32
N ALA A 202 -13.24 4.98 -17.10
CA ALA A 202 -12.90 4.12 -18.23
C ALA A 202 -12.55 2.68 -17.78
N LEU A 203 -12.07 2.50 -16.54
CA LEU A 203 -11.84 1.19 -15.92
C LEU A 203 -13.12 0.60 -15.30
N GLY A 204 -14.24 1.35 -15.34
CA GLY A 204 -15.53 0.95 -14.76
C GLY A 204 -15.58 1.01 -13.22
N ASN A 205 -14.59 1.65 -12.58
CA ASN A 205 -14.51 1.75 -11.12
C ASN A 205 -13.73 2.99 -10.68
N THR A 206 -14.28 3.74 -9.71
CA THR A 206 -13.67 4.95 -9.13
C THR A 206 -13.52 4.88 -7.60
N ASP A 207 -13.76 3.74 -6.98
CA ASP A 207 -13.72 3.59 -5.52
C ASP A 207 -12.33 3.85 -4.92
N GLY A 208 -11.27 3.67 -5.72
CA GLY A 208 -9.90 3.99 -5.32
C GLY A 208 -9.66 5.47 -5.01
N VAL A 209 -10.45 6.36 -5.63
CA VAL A 209 -10.39 7.80 -5.33
C VAL A 209 -10.76 8.08 -3.88
N ALA A 210 -11.76 7.37 -3.34
CA ALA A 210 -12.15 7.50 -1.94
C ALA A 210 -11.01 7.11 -0.98
N ILE A 211 -10.22 6.10 -1.34
CA ILE A 211 -9.04 5.68 -0.56
C ILE A 211 -7.99 6.79 -0.50
N PHE A 212 -7.62 7.39 -1.65
CA PHE A 212 -6.65 8.49 -1.66
C PHE A 212 -7.15 9.70 -0.86
N LYS A 213 -8.46 9.99 -0.87
CA LYS A 213 -9.09 11.06 -0.05
C LYS A 213 -9.04 10.73 1.43
N GLU A 214 -9.45 9.53 1.84
CA GLU A 214 -9.47 9.10 3.24
C GLU A 214 -8.08 9.11 3.87
N LEU A 215 -7.04 8.79 3.08
CA LEU A 215 -5.64 8.87 3.51
C LEU A 215 -5.09 10.32 3.51
N GLY A 216 -5.89 11.31 3.11
CA GLY A 216 -5.47 12.71 3.02
C GLY A 216 -4.36 12.95 1.98
N LEU A 217 -4.37 12.15 0.90
CA LEU A 217 -3.39 12.24 -0.19
C LEU A 217 -3.91 13.08 -1.37
N ILE A 218 -5.20 13.23 -1.50
CA ILE A 218 -5.86 14.15 -2.44
C ILE A 218 -7.04 14.85 -1.77
N LEU A 219 -7.54 15.95 -2.36
CA LEU A 219 -8.69 16.72 -1.89
C LEU A 219 -10.04 16.10 -2.31
#